data_f847c8693caebb03d9b0391a182b5e2e
#
_entry.id   f847c8693caebb03d9b0391a182b5e2e
#
_cell.length_a   1.000
_cell.length_b   1.000
_cell.length_c   1.000
_cell.angle_alpha   90.00
_cell.angle_beta   90.00
_cell.angle_gamma   90.00
#
_symmetry.space_group_name_H-M   'P 1'
#
loop_
_entity.id
_entity.type
_entity.pdbx_description
1 polymer ?
#
loop_
_entity_poly.entity_id
_entity_poly.type
_entity_poly.pdbx_seq_one_letter_code
_entity_poly.pdbx_strand_id
1 'polypeptide(L)'
;MAHASPTADNAASLRLIDGFSLEMTGKDIPGLEEARDTIPAGTKINVTFLGNEDLDMRVTAAKAVADMGFVPVPHISARRLSSQGQLEEFLGRLQEVGATDHVFAVGGDPAEPEGPYPDSLSVIRSGILQQYGVKEVSIAGYPEGHPDIPNDVLWRHLEDKSAALKEQGLDAVILTQFAFDTDPVTAWIQGVRDRGIDTEIRIGTPGPAGVKRLINFARRFGVGANAMIVKKYGFSLTNLMGTAGPDRFVTDLAALLAQNPASGNVRLHFYTFGGLLATSKWAREYVAARS
;
A
#
# COMPACT_ATOMS: atom_id res chain seq x y z
N MET A 1 31.15 18.69 14.13
CA MET A 1 31.24 18.41 12.67
C MET A 1 30.01 19.01 12.04
N ALA A 2 30.16 19.96 11.12
CA ALA A 2 29.01 20.54 10.40
C ALA A 2 28.49 19.47 9.46
N HIS A 3 27.23 19.02 9.68
CA HIS A 3 26.53 18.18 8.70
C HIS A 3 26.31 19.05 7.45
N ALA A 4 26.85 18.63 6.32
CA ALA A 4 26.55 19.24 5.05
C ALA A 4 25.03 19.07 4.81
N SER A 5 24.35 20.15 4.39
CA SER A 5 22.93 20.03 4.01
C SER A 5 22.79 19.03 2.88
N PRO A 6 21.75 18.16 2.89
CA PRO A 6 21.54 17.18 1.84
C PRO A 6 21.36 17.86 0.48
N THR A 7 21.81 17.22 -0.59
CA THR A 7 21.56 17.69 -1.96
C THR A 7 20.05 17.75 -2.22
N ALA A 8 19.61 18.54 -3.24
CA ALA A 8 18.20 18.65 -3.59
C ALA A 8 17.55 17.26 -3.88
N ASP A 9 18.27 16.37 -4.53
CA ASP A 9 17.82 15.01 -4.85
C ASP A 9 17.69 14.15 -3.59
N ASN A 10 18.63 14.27 -2.64
CA ASN A 10 18.53 13.61 -1.36
C ASN A 10 17.34 14.10 -0.55
N ALA A 11 17.11 15.42 -0.52
CA ALA A 11 15.97 16.01 0.17
C ALA A 11 14.62 15.54 -0.43
N ALA A 12 14.54 15.39 -1.76
CA ALA A 12 13.36 14.83 -2.44
C ALA A 12 13.13 13.36 -2.06
N SER A 13 14.19 12.55 -2.07
CA SER A 13 14.14 11.13 -1.67
C SER A 13 13.72 10.97 -0.21
N LEU A 14 14.26 11.79 0.69
CA LEU A 14 13.88 11.78 2.11
C LEU A 14 12.40 12.13 2.32
N ARG A 15 11.89 13.13 1.60
CA ARG A 15 10.46 13.48 1.66
C ARG A 15 9.55 12.36 1.16
N LEU A 16 9.94 11.66 0.08
CA LEU A 16 9.14 10.58 -0.50
C LEU A 16 9.05 9.37 0.43
N ILE A 17 10.17 9.00 1.08
CA ILE A 17 10.22 7.85 1.99
C ILE A 17 9.67 8.18 3.38
N ASP A 18 9.62 9.44 3.77
CA ASP A 18 9.10 9.83 5.09
C ASP A 18 7.64 9.38 5.26
N GLY A 19 7.33 8.77 6.40
CA GLY A 19 5.99 8.26 6.69
C GLY A 19 5.54 7.14 5.77
N PHE A 20 6.46 6.33 5.22
CA PHE A 20 6.11 5.14 4.44
C PHE A 20 5.19 4.18 5.20
N SER A 21 4.49 3.33 4.49
CA SER A 21 3.68 2.24 5.06
C SER A 21 4.20 0.88 4.62
N LEU A 22 3.82 -0.14 5.38
CA LEU A 22 4.22 -1.53 5.16
C LEU A 22 2.98 -2.42 4.98
N GLU A 23 3.20 -3.62 4.47
CA GLU A 23 2.19 -4.66 4.36
C GLU A 23 2.64 -5.93 5.09
N MET A 24 1.70 -6.60 5.75
CA MET A 24 1.88 -7.92 6.35
C MET A 24 0.63 -8.78 6.19
N THR A 25 0.78 -10.08 6.38
CA THR A 25 -0.33 -11.04 6.47
C THR A 25 -0.61 -11.40 7.92
N GLY A 26 -1.71 -12.09 8.20
CA GLY A 26 -2.01 -12.62 9.53
C GLY A 26 -0.93 -13.55 10.11
N LYS A 27 -0.06 -14.10 9.26
CA LYS A 27 1.02 -15.03 9.63
C LYS A 27 2.34 -14.35 9.97
N ASP A 28 2.45 -13.05 9.72
CA ASP A 28 3.72 -12.32 9.81
C ASP A 28 3.97 -11.68 11.19
N ILE A 29 3.16 -11.99 12.21
CA ILE A 29 3.34 -11.44 13.57
C ILE A 29 4.77 -11.69 14.10
N PRO A 30 5.38 -12.89 13.98
CA PRO A 30 6.76 -13.10 14.42
C PRO A 30 7.76 -12.22 13.65
N GLY A 31 7.53 -11.99 12.36
CA GLY A 31 8.34 -11.10 11.54
C GLY A 31 8.17 -9.62 11.92
N LEU A 32 6.98 -9.23 12.39
CA LEU A 32 6.72 -7.89 12.93
C LEU A 32 7.46 -7.67 14.25
N GLU A 33 7.41 -8.65 15.16
CA GLU A 33 8.16 -8.64 16.42
C GLU A 33 9.67 -8.48 16.19
N GLU A 34 10.23 -9.27 15.26
CA GLU A 34 11.64 -9.19 14.89
C GLU A 34 12.02 -7.82 14.29
N ALA A 35 11.11 -7.21 13.52
CA ALA A 35 11.35 -5.94 12.85
C ALA A 35 11.05 -4.70 13.73
N ARG A 36 10.45 -4.87 14.90
CA ARG A 36 9.87 -3.80 15.73
C ARG A 36 10.80 -2.60 15.91
N ASP A 37 12.04 -2.85 16.30
CA ASP A 37 13.03 -1.79 16.61
C ASP A 37 13.58 -1.10 15.34
N THR A 38 13.26 -1.61 14.16
CA THR A 38 13.70 -1.05 12.88
C THR A 38 12.60 -0.27 12.17
N ILE A 39 11.34 -0.46 12.57
CA ILE A 39 10.18 0.25 12.03
C ILE A 39 9.94 1.52 12.87
N PRO A 40 9.80 2.71 12.25
CA PRO A 40 9.46 3.94 12.97
C PRO A 40 8.11 3.82 13.69
N ALA A 41 8.02 4.36 14.91
CA ALA A 41 6.76 4.40 15.65
C ALA A 41 5.66 5.11 14.84
N GLY A 42 4.42 4.63 14.95
CA GLY A 42 3.28 5.17 14.20
C GLY A 42 3.26 4.83 12.71
N THR A 43 4.16 3.97 12.21
CA THR A 43 4.11 3.49 10.83
C THR A 43 2.78 2.77 10.56
N LYS A 44 2.09 3.15 9.46
CA LYS A 44 0.89 2.45 8.99
C LYS A 44 1.27 1.07 8.45
N ILE A 45 0.64 0.01 8.98
CA ILE A 45 0.89 -1.37 8.56
C ILE A 45 -0.42 -1.99 8.07
N ASN A 46 -0.48 -2.27 6.78
CA ASN A 46 -1.60 -2.94 6.15
C ASN A 46 -1.60 -4.42 6.55
N VAL A 47 -2.74 -4.89 7.05
CA VAL A 47 -2.96 -6.30 7.36
C VAL A 47 -3.81 -6.89 6.24
N THR A 48 -3.17 -7.62 5.32
CA THR A 48 -3.81 -8.17 4.14
C THR A 48 -4.80 -9.25 4.48
N PHE A 49 -5.70 -9.52 3.56
CA PHE A 49 -6.59 -10.68 3.61
C PHE A 49 -6.18 -11.71 2.56
N LEU A 50 -5.65 -12.83 3.00
CA LEU A 50 -5.45 -14.00 2.15
C LEU A 50 -6.64 -14.96 2.30
N GLY A 51 -7.08 -15.57 1.19
CA GLY A 51 -8.27 -16.40 1.18
C GLY A 51 -8.26 -17.64 2.10
N ASN A 52 -7.11 -17.94 2.71
CA ASN A 52 -6.93 -19.01 3.69
C ASN A 52 -6.74 -18.47 5.12
N GLU A 53 -7.08 -17.23 5.38
CA GLU A 53 -7.03 -16.61 6.70
C GLU A 53 -8.45 -16.37 7.20
N ASP A 54 -8.70 -16.77 8.45
CA ASP A 54 -9.97 -16.51 9.12
C ASP A 54 -10.03 -15.11 9.75
N LEU A 55 -11.17 -14.80 10.32
CA LEU A 55 -11.42 -13.54 11.00
C LEU A 55 -10.50 -13.37 12.22
N ASP A 56 -10.33 -14.44 13.02
CA ASP A 56 -9.54 -14.41 14.26
C ASP A 56 -8.08 -14.06 13.97
N MET A 57 -7.50 -14.66 12.96
CA MET A 57 -6.13 -14.41 12.54
C MET A 57 -5.92 -12.95 12.14
N ARG A 58 -6.86 -12.36 11.38
CA ARG A 58 -6.77 -10.98 10.91
C ARG A 58 -6.92 -9.97 12.05
N VAL A 59 -7.88 -10.19 12.96
CA VAL A 59 -8.05 -9.35 14.16
C VAL A 59 -6.84 -9.45 15.08
N THR A 60 -6.31 -10.67 15.28
CA THR A 60 -5.10 -10.88 16.07
C THR A 60 -3.89 -10.15 15.49
N ALA A 61 -3.72 -10.17 14.16
CA ALA A 61 -2.64 -9.45 13.51
C ALA A 61 -2.80 -7.92 13.63
N ALA A 62 -4.02 -7.41 13.43
CA ALA A 62 -4.30 -5.98 13.60
C ALA A 62 -4.03 -5.51 15.05
N LYS A 63 -4.44 -6.33 16.04
CA LYS A 63 -4.13 -6.09 17.46
C LYS A 63 -2.62 -6.08 17.71
N ALA A 64 -1.86 -7.03 17.17
CA ALA A 64 -0.42 -7.07 17.33
C ALA A 64 0.27 -5.82 16.77
N VAL A 65 -0.20 -5.30 15.63
CA VAL A 65 0.27 -4.04 15.05
C VAL A 65 0.03 -2.87 16.02
N ALA A 66 -1.19 -2.76 16.58
CA ALA A 66 -1.54 -1.71 17.53
C ALA A 66 -0.73 -1.80 18.84
N ASP A 67 -0.62 -3.01 19.43
CA ASP A 67 0.12 -3.25 20.68
C ASP A 67 1.62 -2.91 20.57
N MET A 68 2.18 -2.98 19.36
CA MET A 68 3.57 -2.62 19.10
C MET A 68 3.78 -1.12 18.83
N GLY A 69 2.72 -0.30 18.86
CA GLY A 69 2.79 1.15 18.67
C GLY A 69 2.77 1.58 17.20
N PHE A 70 2.28 0.72 16.32
CA PHE A 70 2.06 1.02 14.90
C PHE A 70 0.57 1.29 14.63
N VAL A 71 0.25 1.79 13.44
CA VAL A 71 -1.13 2.04 13.02
C VAL A 71 -1.61 0.89 12.14
N PRO A 72 -2.53 0.04 12.63
CA PRO A 72 -3.08 -1.04 11.82
C PRO A 72 -3.99 -0.49 10.72
N VAL A 73 -3.88 -1.07 9.51
CA VAL A 73 -4.75 -0.81 8.37
C VAL A 73 -5.29 -2.15 7.85
N PRO A 74 -6.32 -2.72 8.52
CA PRO A 74 -6.87 -4.00 8.09
C PRO A 74 -7.60 -3.89 6.75
N HIS A 75 -7.41 -4.90 5.89
CA HIS A 75 -8.10 -4.99 4.61
C HIS A 75 -9.53 -5.51 4.78
N ILE A 76 -10.47 -4.86 4.11
CA ILE A 76 -11.84 -5.31 3.93
C ILE A 76 -11.99 -5.75 2.48
N SER A 77 -12.08 -7.06 2.25
CA SER A 77 -12.29 -7.64 0.92
C SER A 77 -13.78 -7.78 0.65
N ALA A 78 -14.36 -6.85 -0.11
CA ALA A 78 -15.80 -6.73 -0.34
C ALA A 78 -16.44 -8.04 -0.84
N ARG A 79 -15.86 -8.63 -1.88
CA ARG A 79 -16.39 -9.85 -2.54
C ARG A 79 -16.30 -11.12 -1.68
N ARG A 80 -15.53 -11.09 -0.59
CA ARG A 80 -15.42 -12.19 0.38
C ARG A 80 -16.35 -12.04 1.58
N LEU A 81 -17.08 -10.95 1.68
CA LEU A 81 -18.06 -10.75 2.73
C LEU A 81 -19.36 -11.46 2.35
N SER A 82 -19.72 -12.50 3.09
CA SER A 82 -20.93 -13.29 2.84
C SER A 82 -22.23 -12.57 3.26
N SER A 83 -22.13 -11.56 4.15
CA SER A 83 -23.26 -10.78 4.65
C SER A 83 -22.83 -9.45 5.24
N GLN A 84 -23.80 -8.55 5.45
CA GLN A 84 -23.60 -7.33 6.22
C GLN A 84 -23.18 -7.64 7.66
N GLY A 85 -23.80 -8.63 8.30
CA GLY A 85 -23.45 -9.03 9.67
C GLY A 85 -21.99 -9.46 9.82
N GLN A 86 -21.40 -10.08 8.79
CA GLN A 86 -19.98 -10.42 8.81
C GLN A 86 -19.08 -9.17 8.74
N LEU A 87 -19.47 -8.13 7.99
CA LEU A 87 -18.76 -6.85 7.99
C LEU A 87 -18.86 -6.18 9.36
N GLU A 88 -20.04 -6.16 9.94
CA GLU A 88 -20.29 -5.57 11.28
C GLU A 88 -19.52 -6.32 12.36
N GLU A 89 -19.51 -7.65 12.34
CA GLU A 89 -18.73 -8.48 13.25
C GLU A 89 -17.23 -8.16 13.14
N PHE A 90 -16.70 -8.10 11.91
CA PHE A 90 -15.29 -7.78 11.69
C PHE A 90 -14.92 -6.39 12.23
N LEU A 91 -15.70 -5.38 11.89
CA LEU A 91 -15.46 -4.02 12.36
C LEU A 91 -15.62 -3.89 13.88
N GLY A 92 -16.61 -4.54 14.48
CA GLY A 92 -16.81 -4.55 15.93
C GLY A 92 -15.59 -5.15 16.66
N ARG A 93 -15.09 -6.26 16.19
CA ARG A 93 -13.90 -6.90 16.77
C ARG A 93 -12.62 -6.08 16.55
N LEU A 94 -12.47 -5.41 15.41
CA LEU A 94 -11.37 -4.46 15.20
C LEU A 94 -11.47 -3.27 16.15
N GLN A 95 -12.69 -2.77 16.41
CA GLN A 95 -12.93 -1.67 17.34
C GLN A 95 -12.53 -2.04 18.77
N GLU A 96 -12.86 -3.25 19.22
CA GLU A 96 -12.47 -3.77 20.54
C GLU A 96 -10.94 -3.79 20.75
N VAL A 97 -10.17 -3.92 19.68
CA VAL A 97 -8.70 -3.93 19.73
C VAL A 97 -8.05 -2.62 19.27
N GLY A 98 -8.85 -1.56 19.04
CA GLY A 98 -8.36 -0.24 18.65
C GLY A 98 -7.78 -0.18 17.24
N ALA A 99 -8.32 -0.97 16.30
CA ALA A 99 -7.79 -1.13 14.94
C ALA A 99 -8.76 -0.71 13.83
N THR A 100 -9.73 0.20 14.11
CA THR A 100 -10.73 0.65 13.14
C THR A 100 -10.46 2.01 12.54
N ASP A 101 -9.61 2.83 13.14
CA ASP A 101 -9.41 4.23 12.70
C ASP A 101 -9.10 4.34 11.21
N HIS A 102 -8.35 3.39 10.67
CA HIS A 102 -7.99 3.32 9.26
C HIS A 102 -8.20 1.90 8.71
N VAL A 103 -8.93 1.77 7.61
CA VAL A 103 -9.15 0.48 6.91
C VAL A 103 -8.80 0.60 5.43
N PHE A 104 -8.51 -0.54 4.77
CA PHE A 104 -8.33 -0.57 3.32
C PHE A 104 -9.47 -1.35 2.66
N ALA A 105 -10.35 -0.66 1.95
CA ALA A 105 -11.44 -1.27 1.22
C ALA A 105 -11.01 -1.72 -0.18
N VAL A 106 -10.92 -3.04 -0.40
CA VAL A 106 -10.57 -3.67 -1.67
C VAL A 106 -11.72 -4.48 -2.24
N GLY A 107 -11.72 -4.70 -3.56
CA GLY A 107 -12.72 -5.55 -4.21
C GLY A 107 -12.62 -7.00 -3.75
N GLY A 108 -11.41 -7.55 -3.78
CA GLY A 108 -11.14 -8.97 -3.49
C GLY A 108 -11.04 -9.79 -4.78
N ASP A 109 -10.50 -11.00 -4.64
CA ASP A 109 -10.15 -11.93 -5.71
C ASP A 109 -11.24 -12.94 -6.14
N PRO A 110 -12.34 -13.21 -5.41
CA PRO A 110 -13.41 -14.05 -5.93
C PRO A 110 -13.98 -13.51 -7.23
N ALA A 111 -14.18 -14.40 -8.23
CA ALA A 111 -14.79 -14.03 -9.51
C ALA A 111 -16.24 -13.55 -9.34
N GLU A 112 -16.98 -14.18 -8.43
CA GLU A 112 -18.33 -13.77 -8.01
C GLU A 112 -18.32 -13.33 -6.55
N PRO A 113 -19.13 -12.33 -6.14
CA PRO A 113 -19.28 -11.95 -4.75
C PRO A 113 -19.90 -13.07 -3.92
N GLU A 114 -19.37 -13.30 -2.73
CA GLU A 114 -19.91 -14.29 -1.77
C GLU A 114 -21.17 -13.78 -1.03
N GLY A 115 -21.48 -12.47 -1.18
CA GLY A 115 -22.63 -11.84 -0.52
C GLY A 115 -23.00 -10.49 -1.15
N PRO A 116 -23.49 -9.53 -0.36
CA PRO A 116 -24.12 -8.31 -0.89
C PRO A 116 -23.16 -7.26 -1.44
N TYR A 117 -21.84 -7.47 -1.36
CA TYR A 117 -20.86 -6.47 -1.72
C TYR A 117 -20.09 -6.86 -3.00
N PRO A 118 -20.52 -6.39 -4.18
CA PRO A 118 -19.86 -6.72 -5.46
C PRO A 118 -18.49 -6.06 -5.62
N ASP A 119 -18.23 -4.97 -4.90
CA ASP A 119 -17.00 -4.18 -4.96
C ASP A 119 -16.75 -3.36 -3.68
N SER A 120 -15.60 -2.71 -3.58
CA SER A 120 -15.27 -1.87 -2.42
C SER A 120 -16.12 -0.59 -2.32
N LEU A 121 -16.68 -0.07 -3.42
CA LEU A 121 -17.57 1.08 -3.40
C LEU A 121 -18.86 0.76 -2.65
N SER A 122 -19.38 -0.44 -2.80
CA SER A 122 -20.59 -0.90 -2.08
C SER A 122 -20.36 -0.98 -0.57
N VAL A 123 -19.16 -1.40 -0.13
CA VAL A 123 -18.77 -1.34 1.29
C VAL A 123 -18.70 0.11 1.78
N ILE A 124 -18.04 1.00 1.03
CA ILE A 124 -17.94 2.41 1.38
C ILE A 124 -19.33 3.04 1.50
N ARG A 125 -20.21 2.80 0.53
CA ARG A 125 -21.58 3.36 0.50
C ARG A 125 -22.54 2.75 1.52
N SER A 126 -22.17 1.67 2.18
CA SER A 126 -23.05 1.02 3.18
C SER A 126 -23.33 1.89 4.40
N GLY A 127 -22.51 2.90 4.70
CA GLY A 127 -22.60 3.72 5.91
C GLY A 127 -22.22 2.97 7.19
N ILE A 128 -21.72 1.73 7.09
CA ILE A 128 -21.37 0.92 8.25
C ILE A 128 -20.00 1.33 8.82
N LEU A 129 -19.08 1.76 7.97
CA LEU A 129 -17.71 2.11 8.40
C LEU A 129 -17.72 3.17 9.51
N GLN A 130 -18.51 4.23 9.36
CA GLN A 130 -18.61 5.30 10.35
C GLN A 130 -19.23 4.84 11.68
N GLN A 131 -20.15 3.89 11.65
CA GLN A 131 -20.80 3.35 12.85
C GLN A 131 -19.80 2.67 13.78
N TYR A 132 -18.70 2.14 13.22
CA TYR A 132 -17.61 1.50 13.96
C TYR A 132 -16.37 2.39 14.14
N GLY A 133 -16.52 3.70 13.91
CA GLY A 133 -15.48 4.69 14.20
C GLY A 133 -14.36 4.77 13.18
N VAL A 134 -14.54 4.24 11.96
CA VAL A 134 -13.59 4.42 10.86
C VAL A 134 -13.51 5.91 10.51
N LYS A 135 -12.30 6.43 10.43
CA LYS A 135 -11.99 7.84 10.11
C LYS A 135 -11.36 7.97 8.73
N GLU A 136 -10.50 7.02 8.36
CA GLU A 136 -9.72 7.04 7.12
C GLU A 136 -9.91 5.72 6.36
N VAL A 137 -10.10 5.80 5.05
CA VAL A 137 -10.25 4.63 4.18
C VAL A 137 -9.25 4.68 3.04
N SER A 138 -8.39 3.67 2.97
CA SER A 138 -7.58 3.45 1.77
C SER A 138 -8.43 2.83 0.67
N ILE A 139 -8.16 3.27 -0.58
CA ILE A 139 -8.75 2.74 -1.81
C ILE A 139 -7.66 2.38 -2.81
N ALA A 140 -7.91 1.36 -3.63
CA ALA A 140 -6.90 0.87 -4.58
C ALA A 140 -6.72 1.78 -5.80
N GLY A 141 -5.45 1.97 -6.21
CA GLY A 141 -5.03 2.60 -7.46
C GLY A 141 -4.19 1.65 -8.32
N TYR A 142 -4.23 1.82 -9.65
CA TYR A 142 -3.58 0.92 -10.59
C TYR A 142 -2.80 1.69 -11.67
N PRO A 143 -1.57 2.17 -11.38
CA PRO A 143 -0.79 2.95 -12.33
C PRO A 143 -0.49 2.24 -13.65
N GLU A 144 -0.28 0.93 -13.61
CA GLU A 144 0.00 0.09 -14.79
C GLU A 144 -1.26 -0.64 -15.31
N GLY A 145 -2.46 -0.30 -14.78
CA GLY A 145 -3.71 -0.98 -15.11
C GLY A 145 -3.90 -2.28 -14.32
N HIS A 146 -4.93 -3.04 -14.69
CA HIS A 146 -5.27 -4.34 -14.11
C HIS A 146 -5.54 -5.36 -15.23
N PRO A 147 -5.10 -6.62 -15.12
CA PRO A 147 -5.26 -7.59 -16.19
C PRO A 147 -6.71 -7.88 -16.56
N ASP A 148 -7.61 -7.85 -15.59
CA ASP A 148 -9.00 -8.27 -15.75
C ASP A 148 -10.00 -7.11 -15.73
N ILE A 149 -9.56 -5.86 -15.50
CA ILE A 149 -10.44 -4.69 -15.37
C ILE A 149 -10.01 -3.61 -16.38
N PRO A 150 -10.90 -3.18 -17.28
CA PRO A 150 -10.61 -2.10 -18.24
C PRO A 150 -10.23 -0.78 -17.55
N ASN A 151 -9.33 -0.01 -18.15
CA ASN A 151 -8.82 1.22 -17.56
C ASN A 151 -9.91 2.27 -17.32
N ASP A 152 -10.90 2.39 -18.17
CA ASP A 152 -12.03 3.31 -17.99
C ASP A 152 -12.87 2.94 -16.76
N VAL A 153 -13.01 1.64 -16.48
CA VAL A 153 -13.67 1.13 -15.26
C VAL A 153 -12.83 1.44 -14.04
N LEU A 154 -11.51 1.25 -14.08
CA LEU A 154 -10.60 1.59 -12.98
C LEU A 154 -10.68 3.08 -12.61
N TRP A 155 -10.65 3.98 -13.61
CA TRP A 155 -10.75 5.42 -13.39
C TRP A 155 -12.11 5.82 -12.79
N ARG A 156 -13.21 5.34 -13.37
CA ARG A 156 -14.55 5.62 -12.86
C ARG A 156 -14.71 5.17 -11.41
N HIS A 157 -14.26 3.95 -11.06
CA HIS A 157 -14.32 3.47 -9.69
C HIS A 157 -13.42 4.26 -8.73
N LEU A 158 -12.29 4.79 -9.19
CA LEU A 158 -11.45 5.66 -8.38
C LEU A 158 -12.17 6.98 -8.07
N GLU A 159 -12.77 7.61 -9.08
CA GLU A 159 -13.55 8.84 -8.94
C GLU A 159 -14.77 8.63 -8.05
N ASP A 160 -15.55 7.58 -8.28
CA ASP A 160 -16.75 7.24 -7.51
C ASP A 160 -16.43 6.98 -6.02
N LYS A 161 -15.34 6.26 -5.73
CA LYS A 161 -14.91 5.99 -4.35
C LYS A 161 -14.42 7.26 -3.66
N SER A 162 -13.62 8.06 -4.35
CA SER A 162 -13.14 9.34 -3.81
C SER A 162 -14.29 10.29 -3.49
N ALA A 163 -15.29 10.38 -4.37
CA ALA A 163 -16.51 11.17 -4.16
C ALA A 163 -17.31 10.63 -2.97
N ALA A 164 -17.56 9.32 -2.90
CA ALA A 164 -18.34 8.71 -1.84
C ALA A 164 -17.70 8.90 -0.46
N LEU A 165 -16.37 8.79 -0.33
CA LEU A 165 -15.66 9.04 0.92
C LEU A 165 -15.80 10.50 1.35
N LYS A 166 -15.62 11.44 0.43
CA LYS A 166 -15.78 12.87 0.68
C LYS A 166 -17.21 13.21 1.12
N GLU A 167 -18.22 12.66 0.45
CA GLU A 167 -19.64 12.84 0.80
C GLU A 167 -19.96 12.34 2.21
N GLN A 168 -19.28 11.27 2.64
CA GLN A 168 -19.47 10.67 3.95
C GLN A 168 -18.57 11.27 5.05
N GLY A 169 -17.75 12.26 4.73
CA GLY A 169 -16.84 12.90 5.68
C GLY A 169 -15.72 11.97 6.18
N LEU A 170 -15.33 10.97 5.36
CA LEU A 170 -14.22 10.07 5.63
C LEU A 170 -12.97 10.56 4.90
N ASP A 171 -11.84 10.53 5.60
CA ASP A 171 -10.55 10.77 4.97
C ASP A 171 -10.20 9.63 4.00
N ALA A 172 -9.53 9.97 2.91
CA ALA A 172 -9.17 9.02 1.89
C ALA A 172 -7.65 8.94 1.70
N VAL A 173 -7.14 7.74 1.40
CA VAL A 173 -5.79 7.50 0.91
C VAL A 173 -5.89 6.60 -0.32
N ILE A 174 -5.16 6.93 -1.38
CA ILE A 174 -5.04 6.03 -2.52
C ILE A 174 -3.77 5.21 -2.35
N LEU A 175 -3.91 3.89 -2.23
CA LEU A 175 -2.80 2.97 -2.17
C LEU A 175 -2.72 2.20 -3.49
N THR A 176 -1.58 2.31 -4.20
CA THR A 176 -1.47 1.69 -5.52
C THR A 176 -0.99 0.25 -5.46
N GLN A 177 -1.34 -0.52 -6.49
CA GLN A 177 -0.63 -1.76 -6.78
C GLN A 177 0.87 -1.43 -6.92
N PHE A 178 1.74 -2.40 -6.62
CA PHE A 178 3.18 -2.18 -6.75
C PHE A 178 3.57 -1.98 -8.21
N ALA A 179 4.55 -1.09 -8.40
CA ALA A 179 5.13 -0.77 -9.69
C ALA A 179 6.66 -0.86 -9.65
N PHE A 180 7.24 -1.02 -10.84
CA PHE A 180 8.70 -1.06 -11.05
C PHE A 180 9.16 0.08 -11.98
N ASP A 181 8.24 0.72 -12.67
CA ASP A 181 8.50 1.76 -13.65
C ASP A 181 7.92 3.10 -13.20
N THR A 182 8.76 4.13 -13.17
CA THR A 182 8.34 5.47 -12.74
C THR A 182 7.50 6.21 -13.76
N ASP A 183 7.62 5.91 -15.07
CA ASP A 183 6.92 6.63 -16.13
C ASP A 183 5.40 6.44 -16.05
N PRO A 184 4.85 5.18 -15.98
CA PRO A 184 3.41 4.99 -15.80
C PRO A 184 2.93 5.51 -14.45
N VAL A 185 3.75 5.43 -13.38
CA VAL A 185 3.40 5.95 -12.07
C VAL A 185 3.20 7.47 -12.09
N THR A 186 4.14 8.21 -12.65
CA THR A 186 4.06 9.68 -12.72
C THR A 186 2.93 10.14 -13.63
N ALA A 187 2.74 9.49 -14.77
CA ALA A 187 1.61 9.76 -15.68
C ALA A 187 0.26 9.50 -14.99
N TRP A 188 0.16 8.42 -14.21
CA TRP A 188 -1.05 8.08 -13.47
C TRP A 188 -1.31 9.09 -12.33
N ILE A 189 -0.30 9.51 -11.56
CA ILE A 189 -0.43 10.56 -10.55
C ILE A 189 -0.99 11.83 -11.18
N GLN A 190 -0.42 12.27 -12.31
CA GLN A 190 -0.93 13.44 -13.04
C GLN A 190 -2.40 13.24 -13.42
N GLY A 191 -2.78 12.07 -13.96
CA GLY A 191 -4.16 11.74 -14.29
C GLY A 191 -5.12 11.79 -13.10
N VAL A 192 -4.67 11.44 -11.89
CA VAL A 192 -5.45 11.58 -10.63
C VAL A 192 -5.67 13.07 -10.32
N ARG A 193 -4.61 13.88 -10.39
CA ARG A 193 -4.70 15.32 -10.11
C ARG A 193 -5.54 16.07 -11.15
N ASP A 194 -5.44 15.71 -12.43
CA ASP A 194 -6.25 16.28 -13.51
C ASP A 194 -7.77 16.05 -13.31
N ARG A 195 -8.14 15.03 -12.54
CA ARG A 195 -9.52 14.72 -12.13
C ARG A 195 -9.95 15.43 -10.85
N GLY A 196 -9.11 16.32 -10.31
CA GLY A 196 -9.39 17.07 -9.09
C GLY A 196 -9.36 16.22 -7.81
N ILE A 197 -8.68 15.09 -7.84
CA ILE A 197 -8.49 14.24 -6.66
C ILE A 197 -7.17 14.62 -5.99
N ASP A 198 -7.24 15.32 -4.85
CA ASP A 198 -6.08 15.82 -4.09
C ASP A 198 -5.65 14.88 -2.94
N THR A 199 -6.29 13.74 -2.81
CA THR A 199 -6.05 12.71 -1.81
C THR A 199 -4.57 12.29 -1.77
N GLU A 200 -4.05 11.95 -0.57
CA GLU A 200 -2.73 11.35 -0.43
C GLU A 200 -2.62 10.09 -1.29
N ILE A 201 -1.53 9.96 -2.03
CA ILE A 201 -1.23 8.78 -2.83
C ILE A 201 -0.03 8.06 -2.20
N ARG A 202 -0.19 6.76 -1.93
CA ARG A 202 0.89 5.87 -1.52
C ARG A 202 1.25 4.96 -2.68
N ILE A 203 2.42 5.20 -3.25
CA ILE A 203 2.91 4.40 -4.37
C ILE A 203 3.46 3.08 -3.85
N GLY A 204 2.85 2.00 -4.30
CA GLY A 204 3.28 0.65 -4.01
C GLY A 204 4.59 0.32 -4.70
N THR A 205 5.54 -0.22 -3.97
CA THR A 205 6.77 -0.80 -4.52
C THR A 205 7.20 -2.00 -3.68
N PRO A 206 7.79 -3.04 -4.27
CA PRO A 206 8.33 -4.13 -3.47
C PRO A 206 9.47 -3.65 -2.58
N GLY A 207 9.49 -4.07 -1.31
CA GLY A 207 10.68 -4.01 -0.50
C GLY A 207 11.78 -4.94 -1.02
N PRO A 208 12.98 -4.92 -0.42
CA PRO A 208 14.08 -5.80 -0.81
C PRO A 208 13.66 -7.27 -0.79
N ALA A 209 13.89 -7.97 -1.89
CA ALA A 209 13.56 -9.39 -2.01
C ALA A 209 14.45 -10.06 -3.07
N GLY A 210 14.49 -11.39 -3.05
CA GLY A 210 15.17 -12.14 -4.08
C GLY A 210 14.54 -11.93 -5.46
N VAL A 211 15.36 -11.74 -6.49
CA VAL A 211 14.92 -11.42 -7.87
C VAL A 211 13.88 -12.41 -8.39
N LYS A 212 14.11 -13.71 -8.17
CA LYS A 212 13.18 -14.77 -8.59
C LYS A 212 11.78 -14.60 -7.95
N ARG A 213 11.75 -14.21 -6.67
CA ARG A 213 10.51 -13.96 -5.94
C ARG A 213 9.76 -12.76 -6.53
N LEU A 214 10.48 -11.65 -6.79
CA LEU A 214 9.89 -10.44 -7.39
C LEU A 214 9.28 -10.71 -8.76
N ILE A 215 9.98 -11.46 -9.63
CA ILE A 215 9.46 -11.85 -10.95
C ILE A 215 8.19 -12.70 -10.82
N ASN A 216 8.16 -13.62 -9.87
CA ASN A 216 6.98 -14.47 -9.66
C ASN A 216 5.77 -13.65 -9.19
N PHE A 217 5.96 -12.68 -8.29
CA PHE A 217 4.89 -11.78 -7.86
C PHE A 217 4.42 -10.88 -9.01
N ALA A 218 5.35 -10.28 -9.77
CA ALA A 218 5.01 -9.45 -10.93
C ALA A 218 4.11 -10.21 -11.92
N ARG A 219 4.45 -11.47 -12.24
CA ARG A 219 3.63 -12.32 -13.11
C ARG A 219 2.26 -12.61 -12.52
N ARG A 220 2.19 -12.93 -11.22
CA ARG A 220 0.94 -13.27 -10.55
C ARG A 220 -0.06 -12.11 -10.54
N PHE A 221 0.42 -10.89 -10.40
CA PHE A 221 -0.41 -9.68 -10.31
C PHE A 221 -0.53 -8.90 -11.61
N GLY A 222 -0.06 -9.47 -12.74
CA GLY A 222 -0.18 -8.83 -14.06
C GLY A 222 0.65 -7.55 -14.21
N VAL A 223 1.52 -7.24 -13.26
CA VAL A 223 2.46 -6.12 -13.35
C VAL A 223 3.52 -6.48 -14.38
N GLY A 224 3.75 -5.58 -15.35
CA GLY A 224 4.58 -5.81 -16.54
C GLY A 224 5.87 -6.59 -16.28
N ALA A 225 5.83 -7.92 -16.44
CA ALA A 225 6.89 -8.86 -16.06
C ALA A 225 7.92 -9.04 -17.18
N ASN A 226 8.44 -7.94 -17.74
CA ASN A 226 9.47 -8.01 -18.79
C ASN A 226 10.89 -8.00 -18.21
N ALA A 227 11.87 -8.51 -18.98
CA ALA A 227 13.30 -8.42 -18.64
C ALA A 227 13.76 -6.96 -18.32
N MET A 228 12.99 -5.95 -18.72
CA MET A 228 13.16 -4.56 -18.34
C MET A 228 12.95 -4.29 -16.85
N ILE A 229 12.09 -5.03 -16.13
CA ILE A 229 11.90 -4.90 -14.67
C ILE A 229 13.24 -5.07 -13.97
N VAL A 230 13.96 -6.11 -14.36
CA VAL A 230 15.30 -6.41 -13.82
C VAL A 230 16.24 -5.23 -14.01
N LYS A 231 16.21 -4.57 -15.16
CA LYS A 231 17.08 -3.44 -15.49
C LYS A 231 16.61 -2.11 -14.83
N LYS A 232 15.32 -1.84 -14.78
CA LYS A 232 14.75 -0.60 -14.22
C LYS A 232 14.76 -0.57 -12.69
N TYR A 233 14.56 -1.72 -12.04
CA TYR A 233 14.61 -1.84 -10.57
C TYR A 233 16.04 -1.86 -10.00
N GLY A 234 17.06 -1.83 -10.87
CA GLY A 234 18.47 -1.81 -10.47
C GLY A 234 19.09 -3.19 -10.27
N PHE A 235 18.47 -4.25 -10.79
CA PHE A 235 19.07 -5.58 -10.78
C PHE A 235 20.23 -5.69 -11.77
N SER A 236 21.36 -6.19 -11.32
CA SER A 236 22.37 -6.74 -12.22
C SER A 236 21.95 -8.13 -12.67
N LEU A 237 21.83 -8.34 -13.97
CA LEU A 237 21.55 -9.68 -14.56
C LEU A 237 22.58 -10.75 -14.14
N THR A 238 23.76 -10.32 -13.67
CA THR A 238 24.81 -11.20 -13.17
C THR A 238 24.59 -11.68 -11.74
N ASN A 239 23.59 -11.12 -11.01
CA ASN A 239 23.34 -11.47 -9.60
C ASN A 239 21.89 -11.90 -9.36
N LEU A 240 21.38 -12.83 -10.17
CA LEU A 240 20.03 -13.42 -10.03
C LEU A 240 19.81 -14.14 -8.70
N MET A 241 20.85 -14.37 -7.90
CA MET A 241 20.80 -14.97 -6.57
C MET A 241 20.84 -13.92 -5.46
N GLY A 242 21.02 -12.64 -5.79
CA GLY A 242 21.10 -11.54 -4.82
C GLY A 242 19.72 -11.01 -4.39
N THR A 243 19.74 -10.28 -3.28
CA THR A 243 18.64 -9.44 -2.83
C THR A 243 18.80 -8.07 -3.47
N ALA A 244 17.74 -7.49 -4.01
CA ALA A 244 17.74 -6.13 -4.52
C ALA A 244 16.68 -5.30 -3.82
N GLY A 245 16.99 -4.03 -3.57
CA GLY A 245 16.09 -3.05 -3.01
C GLY A 245 15.56 -2.08 -4.07
N PRO A 246 14.55 -1.25 -3.74
CA PRO A 246 13.96 -0.27 -4.64
C PRO A 246 14.76 1.03 -4.77
N ASP A 247 16.06 1.04 -4.50
CA ASP A 247 16.90 2.23 -4.42
C ASP A 247 16.74 3.14 -5.63
N ARG A 248 16.88 2.56 -6.82
CA ARG A 248 16.77 3.30 -8.07
C ARG A 248 15.35 3.82 -8.30
N PHE A 249 14.35 2.96 -8.12
CA PHE A 249 12.96 3.35 -8.29
C PHE A 249 12.59 4.53 -7.37
N VAL A 250 12.96 4.47 -6.09
CA VAL A 250 12.66 5.51 -5.10
C VAL A 250 13.40 6.82 -5.45
N THR A 251 14.67 6.73 -5.86
CA THR A 251 15.45 7.91 -6.23
C THR A 251 14.91 8.58 -7.50
N ASP A 252 14.64 7.79 -8.54
CA ASP A 252 14.13 8.30 -9.83
C ASP A 252 12.73 8.91 -9.65
N LEU A 253 11.83 8.23 -8.91
CA LEU A 253 10.49 8.74 -8.61
C LEU A 253 10.55 10.06 -7.82
N ALA A 254 11.41 10.13 -6.79
CA ALA A 254 11.58 11.34 -6.00
C ALA A 254 12.04 12.53 -6.83
N ALA A 255 12.98 12.30 -7.75
CA ALA A 255 13.46 13.34 -8.66
C ALA A 255 12.37 13.84 -9.61
N LEU A 256 11.55 12.92 -10.17
CA LEU A 256 10.43 13.29 -11.05
C LEU A 256 9.33 14.07 -10.30
N LEU A 257 8.98 13.65 -9.09
CA LEU A 257 8.00 14.34 -8.25
C LEU A 257 8.48 15.74 -7.83
N ALA A 258 9.78 15.90 -7.56
CA ALA A 258 10.35 17.21 -7.23
C ALA A 258 10.27 18.22 -8.39
N GLN A 259 10.26 17.74 -9.63
CA GLN A 259 10.09 18.56 -10.82
C GLN A 259 8.61 18.94 -11.08
N ASN A 260 7.66 18.24 -10.45
CA ASN A 260 6.23 18.49 -10.60
C ASN A 260 5.54 18.70 -9.23
N PRO A 261 5.56 19.91 -8.65
CA PRO A 261 4.90 20.21 -7.38
C PRO A 261 3.39 19.92 -7.38
N ALA A 262 2.75 19.91 -8.55
CA ALA A 262 1.32 19.57 -8.70
C ALA A 262 1.02 18.10 -8.39
N SER A 263 2.04 17.23 -8.26
CA SER A 263 1.87 15.84 -7.82
C SER A 263 1.24 15.75 -6.42
N GLY A 264 1.35 16.79 -5.59
CA GLY A 264 0.74 16.85 -4.25
C GLY A 264 1.41 15.93 -3.24
N ASN A 265 0.61 15.42 -2.29
CA ASN A 265 1.12 14.53 -1.24
C ASN A 265 1.27 13.10 -1.79
N VAL A 266 2.52 12.69 -2.01
CA VAL A 266 2.88 11.34 -2.47
C VAL A 266 3.84 10.71 -1.48
N ARG A 267 3.59 9.48 -1.08
CA ARG A 267 4.37 8.65 -0.15
C ARG A 267 4.63 7.27 -0.75
N LEU A 268 5.40 6.44 -0.03
CA LEU A 268 5.65 5.05 -0.42
C LEU A 268 4.83 4.07 0.42
N HIS A 269 4.47 2.97 -0.21
CA HIS A 269 3.99 1.76 0.45
C HIS A 269 4.86 0.58 0.02
N PHE A 270 5.41 -0.16 0.98
CA PHE A 270 6.25 -1.32 0.69
C PHE A 270 5.50 -2.63 0.83
N TYR A 271 5.41 -3.36 -0.28
CA TYR A 271 5.04 -4.77 -0.30
C TYR A 271 6.22 -5.59 0.22
N THR A 272 6.08 -6.20 1.37
CA THR A 272 7.17 -6.83 2.12
C THR A 272 7.49 -8.25 1.64
N PHE A 273 7.66 -8.42 0.34
CA PHE A 273 7.94 -9.74 -0.26
C PHE A 273 9.22 -10.42 0.27
N GLY A 274 10.18 -9.67 0.78
CA GLY A 274 11.38 -10.17 1.44
C GLY A 274 11.28 -10.22 2.96
N GLY A 275 10.14 -9.81 3.52
CA GLY A 275 9.88 -9.69 4.95
C GLY A 275 9.98 -8.28 5.50
N LEU A 276 9.34 -8.06 6.65
CA LEU A 276 9.27 -6.76 7.33
C LEU A 276 10.67 -6.26 7.74
N LEU A 277 11.48 -7.13 8.36
CA LEU A 277 12.82 -6.77 8.82
C LEU A 277 13.74 -6.32 7.68
N ALA A 278 13.76 -7.05 6.56
CA ALA A 278 14.58 -6.69 5.41
C ALA A 278 14.17 -5.33 4.84
N THR A 279 12.85 -5.06 4.77
CA THR A 279 12.31 -3.82 4.24
C THR A 279 12.60 -2.63 5.16
N SER A 280 12.37 -2.77 6.46
CA SER A 280 12.59 -1.69 7.43
C SER A 280 14.08 -1.37 7.63
N LYS A 281 14.96 -2.38 7.63
CA LYS A 281 16.41 -2.16 7.63
C LYS A 281 16.87 -1.39 6.39
N TRP A 282 16.42 -1.83 5.21
CA TRP A 282 16.71 -1.11 3.97
C TRP A 282 16.24 0.35 4.03
N ALA A 283 15.03 0.61 4.50
CA ALA A 283 14.51 1.98 4.61
C ALA A 283 15.37 2.85 5.53
N ARG A 284 15.80 2.33 6.68
CA ARG A 284 16.73 3.03 7.59
C ARG A 284 18.08 3.33 6.94
N GLU A 285 18.66 2.35 6.26
CA GLU A 285 19.93 2.51 5.55
C GLU A 285 19.82 3.52 4.41
N TYR A 286 18.69 3.47 3.66
CA TYR A 286 18.41 4.42 2.58
C TYR A 286 18.33 5.85 3.09
N VAL A 287 17.65 6.08 4.22
CA VAL A 287 17.55 7.39 4.89
C VAL A 287 18.92 7.82 5.40
N ALA A 288 19.62 6.96 6.15
CA ALA A 288 20.93 7.28 6.73
C ALA A 288 22.00 7.66 5.68
N ALA A 289 21.93 7.06 4.49
CA ALA A 289 22.85 7.38 3.40
C ALA A 289 22.57 8.75 2.73
N ARG A 290 21.42 9.40 3.01
CA ARG A 290 20.97 10.65 2.38
C ARG A 290 20.79 11.81 3.36
N SER A 291 20.83 11.53 4.67
CA SER A 291 20.85 12.51 5.75
C SER A 291 22.27 13.02 5.99
#